data_11c397e8abf6b174a2a3459c4dbc8032
#
_entry.id   11c397e8abf6b174a2a3459c4dbc8032
#
_cell.length_a   1.000
_cell.length_b   1.000
_cell.length_c   1.000
_cell.angle_alpha   90.00
_cell.angle_beta   90.00
_cell.angle_gamma   90.00
#
_symmetry.space_group_name_H-M   'P 1'
#
loop_
_entity.id
_entity.type
_entity.pdbx_description
1 polymer ?
#
loop_
_entity_poly.entity_id
_entity_poly.type
_entity_poly.pdbx_seq_one_letter_code
_entity_poly.pdbx_strand_id
1 'polypeptide(L)'
;MKNNQYCYLKKVPSNRIMSALAITSLLLIVSGCDSTIKESNPTDIVANSAPNPYNTSLSDKNKNNSNYKAVSKDGFIAADDSTSTPDGIEKVINANNQLAVDMYQQINGQPDQVDKNVFFSPYSLSTAMAMLYAAAEGETKAQIQKTFYYPSMDVLNSNSAALYNQFNKPNPDYKFATVNDLWMEQGLTPTKSYVDTVQRYYGGQVTNLDFESNPNPSRLIINKKIAQHTNQLIPELLPKGSIKPITVAVLTNAIYFKGDWKVPFEVQSTTEQPFYNHIGTSPNIKMMQLQEHFGYSEDKQVQVVQLPYKGDDLSMLVVLPKSKDKAAMQQLVQDLSADTIKQWSKDLVTQEVNVHLPKFKLEASYQMKNLLTDMGMPRAFEKGAGFNLFDNSPPIKIDDVYHKAVVIVDEKGTEAAAATGIVADATAASAPPPVFKADHPFLFMIKDNKTDAILFLGQVNKP
;
A
#
# COMPACT_ATOMS: atom_id res chain seq x y z
N MET A 1 23.73 48.68 37.64
CA MET A 1 22.60 49.60 37.77
C MET A 1 21.37 48.82 37.33
N LYS A 2 20.61 48.31 38.28
CA LYS A 2 19.23 48.71 38.67
C LYS A 2 18.23 48.43 37.56
N ASN A 3 17.13 47.73 37.65
CA ASN A 3 16.30 47.10 38.69
C ASN A 3 15.24 46.30 37.94
N ASN A 4 14.92 45.06 38.30
CA ASN A 4 13.81 44.61 39.18
C ASN A 4 12.41 45.15 38.81
N GLN A 5 11.40 44.21 38.57
CA GLN A 5 10.41 43.70 39.52
C GLN A 5 9.35 42.90 38.71
N TYR A 6 9.07 41.67 38.99
CA TYR A 6 8.20 40.97 39.93
C TYR A 6 6.72 41.39 39.94
N CYS A 7 5.87 40.43 39.83
CA CYS A 7 4.64 40.13 40.62
C CYS A 7 3.47 39.71 39.70
N TYR A 8 2.53 38.85 39.98
CA TYR A 8 2.22 37.92 41.09
C TYR A 8 1.11 36.98 40.60
N LEU A 9 1.12 35.78 41.10
CA LEU A 9 0.08 34.75 41.06
C LEU A 9 -1.23 35.23 41.72
N LYS A 10 -2.39 34.77 41.26
CA LYS A 10 -3.56 34.53 42.11
C LYS A 10 -4.25 33.22 41.81
N LYS A 11 -4.38 32.45 42.86
CA LYS A 11 -5.05 31.15 43.02
C LYS A 11 -6.54 31.32 43.36
N VAL A 12 -7.40 30.44 42.80
CA VAL A 12 -8.46 29.56 43.37
C VAL A 12 -9.54 30.19 44.27
N PRO A 13 -10.83 29.76 44.31
CA PRO A 13 -11.17 28.41 44.74
C PRO A 13 -12.38 27.72 44.06
N SER A 14 -12.41 26.41 44.30
CA SER A 14 -13.48 25.44 44.09
C SER A 14 -14.75 25.73 44.91
N ASN A 15 -15.93 25.35 44.40
CA ASN A 15 -16.98 24.80 45.28
C ASN A 15 -17.88 23.78 44.55
N ARG A 16 -18.04 22.66 45.23
CA ARG A 16 -19.00 21.58 44.97
C ARG A 16 -20.41 22.04 45.36
N ILE A 17 -21.44 21.52 44.68
CA ILE A 17 -22.68 21.07 45.34
C ILE A 17 -23.32 19.97 44.48
N MET A 18 -23.58 18.84 45.11
CA MET A 18 -24.45 17.73 44.68
C MET A 18 -25.91 18.13 44.85
N SER A 19 -26.81 17.63 44.00
CA SER A 19 -28.13 17.17 44.42
C SER A 19 -28.74 16.20 43.42
N ALA A 20 -29.30 15.15 43.94
CA ALA A 20 -29.94 14.00 43.29
C ALA A 20 -31.47 14.15 43.26
N LEU A 21 -32.14 13.14 42.66
CA LEU A 21 -33.57 12.75 42.66
C LEU A 21 -34.44 13.47 41.58
N ALA A 22 -35.41 12.86 40.92
CA ALA A 22 -36.11 11.56 41.08
C ALA A 22 -36.87 11.20 39.79
N ILE A 23 -37.20 9.96 39.70
CA ILE A 23 -38.06 9.19 38.82
C ILE A 23 -39.48 9.73 38.78
N THR A 24 -40.15 9.76 37.60
CA THR A 24 -41.57 9.38 37.53
C THR A 24 -41.93 8.91 36.10
N SER A 25 -42.42 7.70 36.05
CA SER A 25 -43.08 7.01 34.96
C SER A 25 -44.44 7.63 34.68
N LEU A 26 -44.83 7.77 33.40
CA LEU A 26 -46.25 7.87 33.05
C LEU A 26 -46.50 7.10 31.74
N LEU A 27 -47.14 5.95 31.86
CA LEU A 27 -47.82 5.24 30.80
C LEU A 27 -49.08 6.02 30.39
N LEU A 28 -49.29 6.22 29.11
CA LEU A 28 -50.61 6.48 28.56
C LEU A 28 -50.77 5.68 27.27
N ILE A 29 -51.70 4.72 27.38
CA ILE A 29 -52.26 3.92 26.30
C ILE A 29 -53.32 4.79 25.60
N VAL A 30 -53.20 5.01 24.29
CA VAL A 30 -54.36 5.30 23.46
C VAL A 30 -54.23 4.49 22.13
N SER A 31 -55.27 3.76 21.87
CA SER A 31 -55.48 2.82 20.75
C SER A 31 -55.69 3.52 19.43
N GLY A 32 -55.19 2.88 18.38
CA GLY A 32 -55.88 2.62 17.11
C GLY A 32 -55.82 3.74 16.07
N CYS A 33 -55.03 3.51 15.02
CA CYS A 33 -55.55 3.56 13.65
C CYS A 33 -54.49 2.93 12.70
N ASP A 34 -54.94 1.94 12.02
CA ASP A 34 -54.26 1.21 10.97
C ASP A 34 -53.99 2.17 9.76
N SER A 35 -52.74 2.33 9.39
CA SER A 35 -52.39 2.79 8.05
C SER A 35 -51.02 2.19 7.71
N THR A 36 -51.06 1.20 6.87
CA THR A 36 -49.95 0.58 6.20
C THR A 36 -49.06 1.58 5.48
N ILE A 37 -47.94 1.94 6.08
CA ILE A 37 -46.85 2.59 5.37
C ILE A 37 -45.93 1.47 4.88
N LYS A 38 -45.95 1.26 3.57
CA LYS A 38 -44.95 0.44 2.86
C LYS A 38 -43.59 1.10 3.07
N GLU A 39 -42.68 0.39 3.71
CA GLU A 39 -41.25 0.68 3.67
C GLU A 39 -40.78 0.65 2.21
N SER A 40 -40.44 1.81 1.67
CA SER A 40 -39.74 1.92 0.40
C SER A 40 -38.25 1.74 0.67
N ASN A 41 -37.68 0.64 0.17
CA ASN A 41 -36.26 0.43 0.05
C ASN A 41 -35.57 1.66 -0.62
N PRO A 42 -34.43 2.13 -0.11
CA PRO A 42 -33.63 3.15 -0.80
C PRO A 42 -32.74 2.48 -1.85
N THR A 43 -33.30 1.98 -2.92
CA THR A 43 -32.60 1.69 -4.15
C THR A 43 -33.27 2.49 -5.25
N ASP A 44 -32.43 3.31 -5.93
CA ASP A 44 -32.65 4.02 -7.18
C ASP A 44 -32.55 5.56 -7.03
N ILE A 45 -31.30 6.01 -6.73
CA ILE A 45 -30.82 7.21 -7.36
C ILE A 45 -29.87 6.74 -8.46
N VAL A 46 -30.44 6.40 -9.60
CA VAL A 46 -29.70 6.30 -10.86
C VAL A 46 -29.28 7.72 -11.20
N ALA A 47 -28.03 8.06 -10.93
CA ALA A 47 -27.42 9.23 -11.50
C ALA A 47 -27.42 9.03 -13.03
N ASN A 48 -28.24 9.80 -13.74
CA ASN A 48 -28.13 10.00 -15.16
C ASN A 48 -26.80 10.74 -15.44
N SER A 49 -25.70 10.00 -15.39
CA SER A 49 -24.44 10.43 -15.98
C SER A 49 -24.54 10.18 -17.48
N ALA A 50 -24.40 11.23 -18.27
CA ALA A 50 -24.20 11.10 -19.71
C ALA A 50 -23.11 10.02 -19.95
N PRO A 51 -23.26 9.12 -20.93
CA PRO A 51 -22.31 8.06 -21.16
C PRO A 51 -20.94 8.70 -21.47
N ASN A 52 -19.93 8.35 -20.69
CA ASN A 52 -18.54 8.68 -20.97
C ASN A 52 -18.25 8.17 -22.39
N PRO A 53 -17.87 9.03 -23.37
CA PRO A 53 -17.65 8.62 -24.75
C PRO A 53 -16.54 7.59 -24.90
N TYR A 54 -15.77 7.33 -23.85
CA TYR A 54 -14.72 6.32 -23.82
C TYR A 54 -15.13 5.00 -23.12
N ASN A 55 -16.36 4.91 -22.61
CA ASN A 55 -16.93 3.70 -22.02
C ASN A 55 -17.80 2.96 -23.07
N THR A 56 -17.39 2.97 -24.32
CA THR A 56 -17.96 2.11 -25.34
C THR A 56 -17.57 0.69 -24.99
N SER A 57 -18.56 -0.10 -24.55
CA SER A 57 -18.49 -1.55 -24.66
C SER A 57 -17.93 -1.88 -26.03
N LEU A 58 -16.77 -2.57 -26.07
CA LEU A 58 -16.17 -3.10 -27.29
C LEU A 58 -17.07 -4.20 -27.85
N SER A 59 -18.29 -3.84 -28.31
CA SER A 59 -19.11 -4.67 -29.18
C SER A 59 -18.93 -4.21 -30.61
N ASP A 60 -18.21 -5.02 -31.39
CA ASP A 60 -18.31 -5.19 -32.82
C ASP A 60 -18.32 -3.96 -33.74
N LYS A 61 -17.19 -3.25 -33.88
CA LYS A 61 -16.85 -2.59 -35.16
C LYS A 61 -15.38 -2.15 -35.27
N ASN A 62 -14.42 -3.01 -35.00
CA ASN A 62 -13.06 -2.87 -35.56
C ASN A 62 -12.33 -4.22 -35.63
N LYS A 63 -12.67 -5.01 -36.62
CA LYS A 63 -11.94 -6.21 -37.02
C LYS A 63 -10.73 -5.84 -37.90
N ASN A 64 -9.88 -4.93 -37.46
CA ASN A 64 -8.55 -4.82 -38.07
C ASN A 64 -7.58 -4.19 -37.10
N ASN A 65 -6.61 -4.99 -36.63
CA ASN A 65 -5.42 -4.62 -35.87
C ASN A 65 -5.60 -4.14 -34.41
N SER A 66 -6.02 -5.02 -33.52
CA SER A 66 -5.57 -4.95 -32.12
C SER A 66 -5.56 -6.35 -31.51
N ASN A 67 -4.38 -6.87 -31.17
CA ASN A 67 -4.18 -8.05 -30.35
C ASN A 67 -4.55 -7.79 -28.86
N TYR A 68 -5.66 -7.11 -28.58
CA TYR A 68 -6.15 -6.97 -27.20
C TYR A 68 -6.70 -8.33 -26.75
N LYS A 69 -6.06 -8.91 -25.74
CA LYS A 69 -6.52 -10.16 -25.13
C LYS A 69 -7.92 -9.96 -24.54
N ALA A 70 -8.74 -10.99 -24.65
CA ALA A 70 -10.11 -11.00 -24.15
C ALA A 70 -10.17 -10.73 -22.64
N VAL A 71 -11.22 -10.01 -22.20
CA VAL A 71 -11.58 -9.86 -20.78
C VAL A 71 -11.80 -11.27 -20.19
N SER A 72 -11.11 -11.60 -19.11
CA SER A 72 -11.34 -12.85 -18.40
C SER A 72 -12.74 -12.85 -17.75
N LYS A 73 -13.27 -14.03 -17.39
CA LYS A 73 -14.58 -14.14 -16.70
C LYS A 73 -14.66 -13.32 -15.41
N ASP A 74 -13.50 -12.99 -14.81
CA ASP A 74 -13.37 -12.24 -13.56
C ASP A 74 -13.12 -10.75 -13.76
N GLY A 75 -13.27 -10.24 -15.00
CA GLY A 75 -13.10 -8.82 -15.32
C GLY A 75 -11.66 -8.33 -15.43
N PHE A 76 -10.66 -9.22 -15.32
CA PHE A 76 -9.25 -8.86 -15.53
C PHE A 76 -8.97 -8.62 -17.00
N ILE A 77 -8.34 -7.48 -17.30
CA ILE A 77 -7.86 -7.11 -18.64
C ILE A 77 -6.34 -7.20 -18.62
N ALA A 78 -5.79 -8.12 -19.39
CA ALA A 78 -4.35 -8.26 -19.49
C ALA A 78 -3.73 -7.07 -20.23
N ALA A 79 -2.64 -6.54 -19.69
CA ALA A 79 -1.80 -5.54 -20.35
C ALA A 79 -0.99 -6.15 -21.51
N ASP A 80 -0.49 -5.32 -22.42
CA ASP A 80 0.29 -5.78 -23.58
C ASP A 80 1.75 -6.00 -23.22
N ASP A 81 2.10 -7.24 -22.94
CA ASP A 81 3.44 -7.71 -22.63
C ASP A 81 4.15 -8.38 -23.82
N SER A 82 3.61 -8.22 -25.03
CA SER A 82 4.07 -8.94 -26.23
C SER A 82 5.53 -8.69 -26.63
N THR A 83 6.11 -7.57 -26.18
CA THR A 83 7.52 -7.23 -26.43
C THR A 83 8.37 -7.26 -25.16
N SER A 84 7.84 -7.83 -24.05
CA SER A 84 8.61 -8.00 -22.83
C SER A 84 9.74 -9.00 -22.98
N THR A 85 10.81 -8.79 -22.24
CA THR A 85 11.99 -9.67 -22.23
C THR A 85 12.45 -9.93 -20.80
N PRO A 86 13.10 -11.07 -20.51
CA PRO A 86 13.64 -11.34 -19.17
C PRO A 86 14.59 -10.24 -18.69
N ASP A 87 15.49 -9.75 -19.52
CA ASP A 87 16.42 -8.65 -19.21
C ASP A 87 15.67 -7.33 -18.94
N GLY A 88 14.62 -7.04 -19.72
CA GLY A 88 13.78 -5.86 -19.50
C GLY A 88 12.99 -5.94 -18.20
N ILE A 89 12.44 -7.09 -17.86
CA ILE A 89 11.76 -7.36 -16.59
C ILE A 89 12.73 -7.17 -15.43
N GLU A 90 13.94 -7.74 -15.50
CA GLU A 90 14.97 -7.58 -14.48
C GLU A 90 15.34 -6.09 -14.25
N LYS A 91 15.49 -5.31 -15.34
CA LYS A 91 15.75 -3.87 -15.23
C LYS A 91 14.64 -3.12 -14.51
N VAL A 92 13.37 -3.43 -14.79
CA VAL A 92 12.22 -2.80 -14.11
C VAL A 92 12.18 -3.21 -12.63
N ILE A 93 12.47 -4.45 -12.30
CA ILE A 93 12.53 -4.96 -10.92
C ILE A 93 13.68 -4.31 -10.15
N ASN A 94 14.86 -4.21 -10.75
CA ASN A 94 16.01 -3.55 -10.11
C ASN A 94 15.72 -2.07 -9.82
N ALA A 95 15.04 -1.37 -10.75
CA ALA A 95 14.56 0.00 -10.54
C ALA A 95 13.57 0.09 -9.37
N ASN A 96 12.61 -0.82 -9.33
CA ASN A 96 11.63 -0.90 -8.23
C ASN A 96 12.29 -1.17 -6.87
N ASN A 97 13.24 -2.10 -6.82
CA ASN A 97 13.89 -2.49 -5.57
C ASN A 97 14.83 -1.40 -5.05
N GLN A 98 15.51 -0.66 -5.96
CA GLN A 98 16.28 0.52 -5.56
C GLN A 98 15.37 1.63 -5.02
N LEU A 99 14.27 1.92 -5.71
CA LEU A 99 13.25 2.85 -5.23
C LEU A 99 12.72 2.46 -3.84
N ALA A 100 12.50 1.16 -3.61
CA ALA A 100 12.03 0.66 -2.32
C ALA A 100 12.96 1.06 -1.17
N VAL A 101 14.26 0.90 -1.36
CA VAL A 101 15.28 1.25 -0.38
C VAL A 101 15.34 2.77 -0.15
N ASP A 102 15.46 3.55 -1.22
CA ASP A 102 15.60 5.01 -1.12
C ASP A 102 14.38 5.64 -0.47
N MET A 103 13.20 5.19 -0.86
CA MET A 103 11.94 5.66 -0.27
C MET A 103 11.83 5.28 1.20
N TYR A 104 12.20 4.05 1.56
CA TYR A 104 12.19 3.60 2.94
C TYR A 104 13.13 4.45 3.81
N GLN A 105 14.34 4.70 3.33
CA GLN A 105 15.31 5.58 4.02
C GLN A 105 14.80 7.01 4.12
N GLN A 106 14.21 7.55 3.05
CA GLN A 106 13.64 8.88 3.03
C GLN A 106 12.46 9.04 3.99
N ILE A 107 11.56 8.05 4.07
CA ILE A 107 10.44 8.04 5.04
C ILE A 107 10.98 8.00 6.47
N ASN A 108 11.90 7.08 6.78
CA ASN A 108 12.48 6.96 8.11
C ASN A 108 13.30 8.20 8.53
N GLY A 109 13.85 8.94 7.57
CA GLY A 109 14.56 10.20 7.81
C GLY A 109 13.67 11.38 8.18
N GLN A 110 12.34 11.28 8.01
CA GLN A 110 11.42 12.36 8.36
C GLN A 110 11.28 12.49 9.88
N PRO A 111 11.38 13.71 10.44
CA PRO A 111 11.34 13.94 11.90
C PRO A 111 10.05 13.42 12.57
N ASP A 112 8.94 13.47 11.84
CA ASP A 112 7.64 13.02 12.33
C ASP A 112 7.42 11.50 12.21
N GLN A 113 8.33 10.76 11.58
CA GLN A 113 8.28 9.30 11.44
C GLN A 113 9.09 8.54 12.50
N VAL A 114 9.83 9.25 13.33
CA VAL A 114 10.60 8.62 14.41
C VAL A 114 9.69 7.75 15.28
N ASP A 115 10.08 6.48 15.44
CA ASP A 115 9.37 5.48 16.23
C ASP A 115 7.95 5.09 15.73
N LYS A 116 7.53 5.55 14.53
CA LYS A 116 6.30 5.09 13.88
C LYS A 116 6.55 3.87 13.00
N ASN A 117 5.49 3.11 12.77
CA ASN A 117 5.51 2.06 11.76
C ASN A 117 5.62 2.66 10.36
N VAL A 118 6.33 1.98 9.47
CA VAL A 118 6.42 2.32 8.05
C VAL A 118 5.79 1.18 7.25
N PHE A 119 5.01 1.51 6.24
CA PHE A 119 4.47 0.52 5.32
C PHE A 119 4.07 1.17 4.00
N PHE A 120 4.61 0.69 2.89
CA PHE A 120 4.25 1.18 1.56
C PHE A 120 4.51 0.11 0.51
N SER A 121 4.01 0.34 -0.71
CA SER A 121 4.27 -0.51 -1.87
C SER A 121 5.11 0.24 -2.90
N PRO A 122 6.39 -0.08 -3.04
CA PRO A 122 7.23 0.48 -4.09
C PRO A 122 6.72 0.10 -5.48
N TYR A 123 6.29 -1.15 -5.66
CA TYR A 123 5.75 -1.65 -6.92
C TYR A 123 4.53 -0.86 -7.39
N SER A 124 3.56 -0.65 -6.50
CA SER A 124 2.33 0.06 -6.83
C SER A 124 2.63 1.53 -7.17
N LEU A 125 3.47 2.18 -6.36
CA LEU A 125 3.86 3.57 -6.60
C LEU A 125 4.68 3.72 -7.88
N SER A 126 5.64 2.83 -8.13
CA SER A 126 6.42 2.82 -9.38
C SER A 126 5.50 2.66 -10.59
N THR A 127 4.52 1.77 -10.54
CA THR A 127 3.55 1.60 -11.63
C THR A 127 2.72 2.87 -11.87
N ALA A 128 2.22 3.52 -10.80
CA ALA A 128 1.46 4.76 -10.90
C ALA A 128 2.31 5.91 -11.47
N MET A 129 3.55 6.03 -11.04
CA MET A 129 4.46 7.07 -11.53
C MET A 129 4.94 6.81 -12.96
N ALA A 130 4.99 5.55 -13.42
CA ALA A 130 5.27 5.23 -14.81
C ALA A 130 4.15 5.76 -15.74
N MET A 131 2.90 5.79 -15.29
CA MET A 131 1.81 6.45 -16.03
C MET A 131 2.07 7.96 -16.19
N LEU A 132 2.52 8.66 -15.14
CA LEU A 132 2.89 10.07 -15.25
C LEU A 132 4.15 10.29 -16.10
N TYR A 133 5.12 9.39 -15.99
CA TYR A 133 6.35 9.42 -16.80
C TYR A 133 6.04 9.31 -18.30
N ALA A 134 5.01 8.55 -18.68
CA ALA A 134 4.57 8.44 -20.07
C ALA A 134 4.08 9.76 -20.67
N ALA A 135 3.58 10.69 -19.84
CA ALA A 135 3.18 12.02 -20.26
C ALA A 135 4.23 13.10 -20.03
N ALA A 136 5.31 12.77 -19.32
CA ALA A 136 6.33 13.74 -18.91
C ALA A 136 7.28 14.10 -20.05
N GLU A 137 7.69 15.36 -20.11
CA GLU A 137 8.62 15.91 -21.09
C GLU A 137 9.74 16.71 -20.40
N GLY A 138 10.83 16.92 -21.14
CA GLY A 138 11.94 17.77 -20.74
C GLY A 138 12.52 17.39 -19.36
N GLU A 139 12.73 18.40 -18.52
CA GLU A 139 13.32 18.23 -17.18
C GLU A 139 12.43 17.41 -16.25
N THR A 140 11.11 17.57 -16.32
CA THR A 140 10.16 16.75 -15.54
C THR A 140 10.36 15.26 -15.82
N LYS A 141 10.46 14.88 -17.09
CA LYS A 141 10.73 13.48 -17.50
C LYS A 141 12.06 12.99 -16.96
N ALA A 142 13.11 13.79 -17.09
CA ALA A 142 14.46 13.42 -16.63
C ALA A 142 14.51 13.23 -15.10
N GLN A 143 13.84 14.08 -14.33
CA GLN A 143 13.77 13.96 -12.87
C GLN A 143 12.98 12.72 -12.45
N ILE A 144 11.80 12.44 -13.04
CA ILE A 144 11.03 11.22 -12.76
C ILE A 144 11.86 9.98 -13.09
N GLN A 145 12.49 9.94 -14.27
CA GLN A 145 13.33 8.83 -14.71
C GLN A 145 14.45 8.54 -13.69
N LYS A 146 15.15 9.59 -13.26
CA LYS A 146 16.26 9.48 -12.30
C LYS A 146 15.77 8.98 -10.94
N THR A 147 14.70 9.58 -10.39
CA THR A 147 14.17 9.26 -9.06
C THR A 147 13.61 7.85 -8.98
N PHE A 148 13.00 7.37 -10.06
CA PHE A 148 12.42 6.03 -10.13
C PHE A 148 13.33 5.00 -10.81
N TYR A 149 14.55 5.38 -11.21
CA TYR A 149 15.52 4.51 -11.88
C TYR A 149 15.00 3.88 -13.18
N TYR A 150 13.99 4.50 -13.82
CA TYR A 150 13.35 3.91 -14.99
C TYR A 150 14.33 3.71 -16.16
N PRO A 151 14.26 2.55 -16.81
CA PRO A 151 14.88 2.38 -18.11
C PRO A 151 14.19 3.27 -19.17
N SER A 152 14.59 3.16 -20.43
CA SER A 152 13.85 3.83 -21.50
C SER A 152 12.39 3.39 -21.55
N MET A 153 11.50 4.26 -22.07
CA MET A 153 10.05 3.96 -22.16
C MET A 153 9.75 2.66 -22.91
N ASP A 154 10.51 2.34 -23.96
CA ASP A 154 10.31 1.13 -24.73
C ASP A 154 10.58 -0.13 -23.89
N VAL A 155 11.58 -0.07 -23.01
CA VAL A 155 11.85 -1.15 -22.06
C VAL A 155 10.83 -1.14 -20.92
N LEU A 156 10.49 0.05 -20.39
CA LEU A 156 9.61 0.16 -19.24
C LEU A 156 8.20 -0.38 -19.54
N ASN A 157 7.58 0.03 -20.64
CA ASN A 157 6.17 -0.22 -20.94
C ASN A 157 5.82 -1.71 -20.94
N SER A 158 6.38 -2.48 -21.88
CA SER A 158 6.02 -3.89 -22.03
C SER A 158 6.46 -4.77 -20.87
N ASN A 159 7.58 -4.42 -20.21
CA ASN A 159 8.05 -5.18 -19.05
C ASN A 159 7.26 -4.84 -17.79
N SER A 160 6.76 -3.62 -17.62
CA SER A 160 5.76 -3.29 -16.60
C SER A 160 4.44 -4.00 -16.85
N ALA A 161 4.02 -4.13 -18.12
CA ALA A 161 2.84 -4.91 -18.49
C ALA A 161 2.98 -6.39 -18.11
N ALA A 162 4.15 -6.98 -18.30
CA ALA A 162 4.41 -8.36 -17.88
C ALA A 162 4.28 -8.53 -16.36
N LEU A 163 4.84 -7.61 -15.57
CA LEU A 163 4.70 -7.61 -14.11
C LEU A 163 3.26 -7.36 -13.68
N TYR A 164 2.55 -6.44 -14.34
CA TYR A 164 1.12 -6.22 -14.09
C TYR A 164 0.31 -7.51 -14.32
N ASN A 165 0.53 -8.19 -15.43
CA ASN A 165 -0.14 -9.45 -15.74
C ASN A 165 0.21 -10.55 -14.73
N GLN A 166 1.48 -10.64 -14.31
CA GLN A 166 1.92 -11.62 -13.32
C GLN A 166 1.20 -11.43 -11.98
N PHE A 167 1.13 -10.21 -11.46
CA PHE A 167 0.62 -9.96 -10.11
C PHE A 167 -0.89 -9.75 -10.05
N ASN A 168 -1.51 -9.12 -11.05
CA ASN A 168 -2.94 -8.80 -11.02
C ASN A 168 -3.84 -9.85 -11.67
N LYS A 169 -3.28 -10.87 -12.33
CA LYS A 169 -4.05 -12.00 -12.83
C LYS A 169 -4.69 -12.73 -11.66
N PRO A 170 -5.99 -13.08 -11.74
CA PRO A 170 -6.66 -13.86 -10.70
C PRO A 170 -5.87 -15.11 -10.31
N ASN A 171 -5.60 -15.26 -9.03
CA ASN A 171 -4.85 -16.37 -8.45
C ASN A 171 -5.71 -17.03 -7.36
N PRO A 172 -5.80 -18.39 -7.29
CA PRO A 172 -6.60 -19.08 -6.27
C PRO A 172 -5.97 -19.02 -4.88
N ASP A 173 -4.64 -18.80 -4.78
CA ASP A 173 -3.88 -18.89 -3.55
C ASP A 173 -3.67 -17.54 -2.85
N TYR A 174 -3.78 -16.44 -3.61
CA TYR A 174 -3.73 -15.09 -3.06
C TYR A 174 -4.57 -14.09 -3.87
N LYS A 175 -4.91 -12.98 -3.27
CA LYS A 175 -5.51 -11.81 -3.93
C LYS A 175 -4.54 -10.66 -3.92
N PHE A 176 -4.29 -10.13 -5.09
CA PHE A 176 -3.46 -8.95 -5.28
C PHE A 176 -4.19 -8.02 -6.24
N ALA A 177 -4.35 -6.77 -5.87
CA ALA A 177 -5.00 -5.79 -6.72
C ALA A 177 -4.34 -4.42 -6.55
N THR A 178 -3.93 -3.84 -7.68
CA THR A 178 -3.48 -2.46 -7.75
C THR A 178 -4.54 -1.59 -8.41
N VAL A 179 -4.76 -0.41 -7.86
CA VAL A 179 -5.66 0.60 -8.42
C VAL A 179 -4.84 1.85 -8.69
N ASN A 180 -4.52 2.06 -9.96
CA ASN A 180 -3.74 3.18 -10.44
C ASN A 180 -4.61 3.99 -11.40
N ASP A 181 -5.16 5.11 -10.92
CA ASP A 181 -6.06 5.94 -11.70
C ASP A 181 -5.61 7.39 -11.74
N LEU A 182 -5.64 7.97 -12.93
CA LEU A 182 -5.52 9.41 -13.11
C LEU A 182 -6.93 10.01 -13.24
N TRP A 183 -7.25 10.92 -12.34
CA TRP A 183 -8.49 11.68 -12.31
C TRP A 183 -8.21 13.09 -12.78
N MET A 184 -9.05 13.61 -13.67
CA MET A 184 -8.84 14.90 -14.30
C MET A 184 -10.09 15.75 -14.23
N GLU A 185 -9.92 17.07 -14.28
CA GLU A 185 -11.02 18.02 -14.36
C GLU A 185 -11.90 17.75 -15.58
N GLN A 186 -13.20 17.89 -15.38
CA GLN A 186 -14.20 17.77 -16.44
C GLN A 186 -13.96 18.85 -17.52
N GLY A 187 -14.10 18.46 -18.79
CA GLY A 187 -13.84 19.35 -19.93
C GLY A 187 -12.41 19.30 -20.45
N LEU A 188 -11.47 18.69 -19.73
CA LEU A 188 -10.14 18.39 -20.24
C LEU A 188 -10.18 17.07 -21.02
N THR A 189 -9.68 17.07 -22.25
CA THR A 189 -9.62 15.86 -23.08
C THR A 189 -8.19 15.34 -23.08
N PRO A 190 -7.93 14.17 -22.47
CA PRO A 190 -6.59 13.58 -22.51
C PRO A 190 -6.23 13.17 -23.94
N THR A 191 -4.95 13.26 -24.29
CA THR A 191 -4.49 12.79 -25.60
C THR A 191 -4.79 11.29 -25.75
N LYS A 192 -5.24 10.90 -26.93
CA LYS A 192 -5.55 9.48 -27.21
C LYS A 192 -4.33 8.59 -26.97
N SER A 193 -3.14 9.03 -27.41
CA SER A 193 -1.89 8.29 -27.24
C SER A 193 -1.56 8.04 -25.77
N TYR A 194 -1.82 8.98 -24.90
CA TYR A 194 -1.63 8.84 -23.45
C TYR A 194 -2.59 7.82 -22.85
N VAL A 195 -3.89 7.95 -23.14
CA VAL A 195 -4.90 6.99 -22.66
C VAL A 195 -4.61 5.58 -23.14
N ASP A 196 -4.27 5.42 -24.42
CA ASP A 196 -3.89 4.13 -24.99
C ASP A 196 -2.67 3.53 -24.27
N THR A 197 -1.65 4.34 -23.95
CA THR A 197 -0.44 3.88 -23.22
C THR A 197 -0.79 3.41 -21.80
N VAL A 198 -1.57 4.20 -21.08
CA VAL A 198 -1.98 3.88 -19.69
C VAL A 198 -2.78 2.57 -19.64
N GLN A 199 -3.75 2.42 -20.51
CA GLN A 199 -4.60 1.22 -20.58
C GLN A 199 -3.82 0.01 -21.07
N ARG A 200 -2.97 0.21 -22.10
CA ARG A 200 -2.25 -0.87 -22.75
C ARG A 200 -1.20 -1.52 -21.86
N TYR A 201 -0.47 -0.74 -21.06
CA TYR A 201 0.71 -1.24 -20.35
C TYR A 201 0.59 -1.29 -18.83
N TYR A 202 -0.31 -0.49 -18.23
CA TYR A 202 -0.35 -0.32 -16.77
C TYR A 202 -1.67 -0.75 -16.13
N GLY A 203 -2.68 -1.12 -16.93
CA GLY A 203 -4.01 -1.44 -16.40
C GLY A 203 -4.70 -0.27 -15.70
N GLY A 204 -4.15 0.94 -15.85
CA GLY A 204 -4.67 2.15 -15.23
C GLY A 204 -5.84 2.74 -16.01
N GLN A 205 -6.58 3.64 -15.37
CA GLN A 205 -7.69 4.36 -15.99
C GLN A 205 -7.48 5.87 -15.89
N VAL A 206 -8.00 6.56 -16.90
CA VAL A 206 -8.06 8.03 -16.93
C VAL A 206 -9.52 8.42 -16.92
N THR A 207 -9.95 9.18 -15.91
CA THR A 207 -11.37 9.51 -15.70
C THR A 207 -11.54 10.99 -15.40
N ASN A 208 -12.51 11.63 -16.04
CA ASN A 208 -12.86 13.03 -15.79
C ASN A 208 -13.94 13.13 -14.72
N LEU A 209 -13.78 14.09 -13.80
CA LEU A 209 -14.73 14.45 -12.76
C LEU A 209 -14.80 15.98 -12.65
N ASP A 210 -15.92 16.50 -12.21
CA ASP A 210 -16.14 17.93 -11.99
C ASP A 210 -15.47 18.37 -10.67
N PHE A 211 -14.19 18.75 -10.74
CA PHE A 211 -13.46 19.27 -9.59
C PHE A 211 -13.78 20.73 -9.31
N GLU A 212 -14.05 21.51 -10.37
CA GLU A 212 -14.31 22.95 -10.25
C GLU A 212 -15.59 23.23 -9.48
N SER A 213 -16.72 22.66 -9.92
CA SER A 213 -18.03 22.92 -9.30
C SER A 213 -18.35 21.94 -8.16
N ASN A 214 -17.84 20.71 -8.21
CA ASN A 214 -18.19 19.62 -7.31
C ASN A 214 -16.95 18.90 -6.69
N PRO A 215 -16.00 19.61 -6.05
CA PRO A 215 -14.75 19.00 -5.57
C PRO A 215 -14.96 17.89 -4.53
N ASN A 216 -15.88 18.09 -3.56
CA ASN A 216 -16.12 17.06 -2.55
C ASN A 216 -16.94 15.86 -3.05
N PRO A 217 -18.01 16.00 -3.85
CA PRO A 217 -18.63 14.88 -4.55
C PRO A 217 -17.63 14.06 -5.39
N SER A 218 -16.76 14.72 -6.16
CA SER A 218 -15.70 14.05 -6.94
C SER A 218 -14.75 13.24 -6.06
N ARG A 219 -14.31 13.80 -4.93
CA ARG A 219 -13.51 13.09 -3.92
C ARG A 219 -14.21 11.82 -3.42
N LEU A 220 -15.51 11.91 -3.14
CA LEU A 220 -16.28 10.76 -2.64
C LEU A 220 -16.44 9.67 -3.70
N ILE A 221 -16.58 10.03 -4.98
CA ILE A 221 -16.60 9.07 -6.10
C ILE A 221 -15.26 8.33 -6.17
N ILE A 222 -14.15 9.04 -6.06
CA ILE A 222 -12.80 8.44 -6.06
C ILE A 222 -12.65 7.48 -4.87
N ASN A 223 -12.94 7.93 -3.66
CA ASN A 223 -12.84 7.09 -2.46
C ASN A 223 -13.73 5.84 -2.56
N LYS A 224 -14.95 5.97 -3.07
CA LYS A 224 -15.86 4.83 -3.28
C LYS A 224 -15.26 3.79 -4.23
N LYS A 225 -14.66 4.23 -5.35
CA LYS A 225 -14.00 3.30 -6.28
C LYS A 225 -12.83 2.59 -5.62
N ILE A 226 -11.97 3.32 -4.89
CA ILE A 226 -10.84 2.75 -4.16
C ILE A 226 -11.33 1.71 -3.13
N ALA A 227 -12.34 2.05 -2.32
CA ALA A 227 -12.92 1.13 -1.35
C ALA A 227 -13.41 -0.18 -1.98
N GLN A 228 -14.10 -0.09 -3.12
CA GLN A 228 -14.61 -1.26 -3.84
C GLN A 228 -13.48 -2.19 -4.32
N HIS A 229 -12.39 -1.63 -4.84
CA HIS A 229 -11.25 -2.40 -5.37
C HIS A 229 -10.30 -2.92 -4.28
N THR A 230 -10.36 -2.33 -3.07
CA THR A 230 -9.52 -2.74 -1.93
C THR A 230 -10.31 -3.52 -0.87
N ASN A 231 -11.41 -4.16 -1.27
CA ASN A 231 -12.27 -4.96 -0.37
C ASN A 231 -12.68 -4.21 0.91
N GLN A 232 -13.01 -2.91 0.79
CA GLN A 232 -13.36 -1.99 1.88
C GLN A 232 -12.24 -1.73 2.90
N LEU A 233 -11.01 -2.21 2.68
CA LEU A 233 -9.88 -1.97 3.58
C LEU A 233 -9.35 -0.53 3.47
N ILE A 234 -9.53 0.11 2.32
CA ILE A 234 -9.19 1.51 2.11
C ILE A 234 -10.46 2.31 1.80
N PRO A 235 -11.30 2.62 2.81
CA PRO A 235 -12.54 3.35 2.61
C PRO A 235 -12.31 4.83 2.26
N GLU A 236 -11.16 5.39 2.65
CA GLU A 236 -10.79 6.77 2.38
C GLU A 236 -9.29 6.85 2.05
N LEU A 237 -8.98 7.17 0.77
CA LEU A 237 -7.63 7.51 0.31
C LEU A 237 -7.44 9.03 0.30
N LEU A 238 -8.42 9.75 -0.24
CA LEU A 238 -8.40 11.20 -0.36
C LEU A 238 -9.11 11.84 0.83
N PRO A 239 -8.40 12.55 1.73
CA PRO A 239 -9.00 13.23 2.87
C PRO A 239 -9.85 14.43 2.41
N LYS A 240 -10.71 14.93 3.30
CA LYS A 240 -11.54 16.11 3.04
C LYS A 240 -10.64 17.31 2.68
N GLY A 241 -10.97 17.99 1.57
CA GLY A 241 -10.23 19.15 1.09
C GLY A 241 -9.01 18.83 0.23
N SER A 242 -8.74 17.55 -0.10
CA SER A 242 -7.68 17.15 -1.02
C SER A 242 -7.95 17.60 -2.46
N ILE A 243 -9.20 17.62 -2.88
CA ILE A 243 -9.64 18.19 -4.17
C ILE A 243 -10.17 19.60 -3.93
N LYS A 244 -9.69 20.53 -4.73
CA LYS A 244 -10.07 21.95 -4.72
C LYS A 244 -10.62 22.34 -6.08
N PRO A 245 -11.40 23.45 -6.21
CA PRO A 245 -11.89 23.93 -7.51
C PRO A 245 -10.80 24.20 -8.55
N ILE A 246 -9.56 24.44 -8.12
CA ILE A 246 -8.40 24.68 -9.00
C ILE A 246 -7.60 23.42 -9.31
N THR A 247 -8.00 22.26 -8.78
CA THR A 247 -7.32 20.98 -9.03
C THR A 247 -7.56 20.57 -10.48
N VAL A 248 -6.50 20.24 -11.19
CA VAL A 248 -6.55 19.83 -12.60
C VAL A 248 -6.43 18.31 -12.75
N ALA A 249 -5.54 17.71 -12.01
CA ALA A 249 -5.29 16.27 -12.04
C ALA A 249 -4.87 15.72 -10.68
N VAL A 250 -5.34 14.53 -10.35
CA VAL A 250 -4.99 13.78 -9.14
C VAL A 250 -4.64 12.36 -9.54
N LEU A 251 -3.44 11.90 -9.16
CA LEU A 251 -3.07 10.49 -9.27
C LEU A 251 -3.39 9.78 -7.96
N THR A 252 -4.15 8.71 -8.05
CA THR A 252 -4.43 7.83 -6.91
C THR A 252 -3.78 6.48 -7.10
N ASN A 253 -3.15 6.00 -6.05
CA ASN A 253 -2.50 4.73 -5.99
C ASN A 253 -2.92 4.00 -4.71
N ALA A 254 -3.61 2.90 -4.87
CA ALA A 254 -4.03 2.03 -3.78
C ALA A 254 -3.68 0.59 -4.10
N ILE A 255 -3.27 -0.15 -3.09
CA ILE A 255 -2.89 -1.54 -3.25
C ILE A 255 -3.46 -2.39 -2.12
N TYR A 256 -3.91 -3.57 -2.50
CA TYR A 256 -4.45 -4.58 -1.61
C TYR A 256 -3.75 -5.92 -1.85
N PHE A 257 -3.35 -6.56 -0.78
CA PHE A 257 -2.82 -7.90 -0.79
C PHE A 257 -3.48 -8.76 0.30
N LYS A 258 -3.86 -9.96 -0.08
CA LYS A 258 -4.32 -11.03 0.80
C LYS A 258 -3.69 -12.33 0.38
N GLY A 259 -2.95 -12.99 1.27
CA GLY A 259 -2.35 -14.30 1.03
C GLY A 259 -2.37 -15.15 2.30
N ASP A 260 -2.83 -16.40 2.19
CA ASP A 260 -2.73 -17.35 3.27
C ASP A 260 -1.28 -17.87 3.39
N TRP A 261 -0.80 -18.14 4.61
CA TRP A 261 0.49 -18.79 4.78
C TRP A 261 0.46 -20.19 4.15
N LYS A 262 1.58 -20.62 3.59
CA LYS A 262 1.74 -22.01 3.15
C LYS A 262 1.58 -22.98 4.32
N VAL A 263 2.17 -22.64 5.46
CA VAL A 263 1.96 -23.32 6.75
C VAL A 263 1.47 -22.26 7.74
N PRO A 264 0.18 -22.29 8.12
CA PRO A 264 -0.39 -21.29 9.01
C PRO A 264 0.04 -21.52 10.45
N PHE A 265 0.04 -20.44 11.25
CA PHE A 265 0.22 -20.53 12.70
C PHE A 265 -1.05 -21.07 13.35
N GLU A 266 -0.90 -21.86 14.42
CA GLU A 266 -2.03 -22.33 15.19
C GLU A 266 -2.53 -21.27 16.16
N VAL A 267 -3.84 -21.01 16.17
CA VAL A 267 -4.45 -19.98 17.03
C VAL A 267 -4.19 -20.27 18.52
N GLN A 268 -4.19 -21.54 18.93
CA GLN A 268 -3.92 -21.95 20.31
C GLN A 268 -2.45 -21.74 20.73
N SER A 269 -1.54 -21.64 19.77
CA SER A 269 -0.11 -21.33 20.01
C SER A 269 0.17 -19.83 20.08
N THR A 270 -0.85 -18.98 19.81
CA THR A 270 -0.72 -17.53 19.97
C THR A 270 -0.89 -17.15 21.43
N THR A 271 0.15 -16.53 22.00
CA THR A 271 0.17 -16.12 23.41
C THR A 271 0.44 -14.64 23.57
N GLU A 272 0.08 -14.07 24.72
CA GLU A 272 0.43 -12.70 25.05
C GLU A 272 1.88 -12.63 25.52
N GLN A 273 2.69 -11.82 24.83
CA GLN A 273 4.11 -11.63 25.14
C GLN A 273 4.48 -10.14 25.05
N PRO A 274 5.53 -9.71 25.79
CA PRO A 274 6.00 -8.33 25.69
C PRO A 274 6.65 -8.06 24.33
N PHE A 275 6.50 -6.83 23.83
CA PHE A 275 7.23 -6.30 22.70
C PHE A 275 8.08 -5.11 23.19
N TYR A 276 9.38 -5.14 22.90
CA TYR A 276 10.34 -4.18 23.40
C TYR A 276 10.63 -3.14 22.30
N ASN A 277 10.14 -1.93 22.47
CA ASN A 277 10.50 -0.80 21.63
C ASN A 277 11.34 0.22 22.42
N HIS A 278 11.88 1.21 21.74
CA HIS A 278 12.78 2.16 22.42
C HIS A 278 12.06 3.20 23.28
N ILE A 279 10.74 3.21 23.27
CA ILE A 279 9.93 4.07 24.18
C ILE A 279 9.64 3.34 25.49
N GLY A 280 9.88 2.02 25.52
CA GLY A 280 9.63 1.14 26.66
C GLY A 280 9.10 -0.23 26.24
N THR A 281 8.61 -0.99 27.19
CA THR A 281 7.94 -2.25 26.92
C THR A 281 6.49 -1.96 26.55
N SER A 282 6.06 -2.36 25.36
CA SER A 282 4.64 -2.37 25.03
C SER A 282 3.90 -3.35 25.92
N PRO A 283 2.61 -3.11 26.23
CA PRO A 283 1.79 -4.12 26.86
C PRO A 283 1.83 -5.41 26.04
N ASN A 284 1.47 -6.52 26.67
CA ASN A 284 1.43 -7.82 26.02
C ASN A 284 0.72 -7.76 24.67
N ILE A 285 1.43 -8.17 23.62
CA ILE A 285 0.94 -8.28 22.25
C ILE A 285 0.66 -9.75 21.94
N LYS A 286 -0.22 -10.00 20.97
CA LYS A 286 -0.48 -11.35 20.47
C LYS A 286 0.71 -11.84 19.63
N MET A 287 1.50 -12.75 20.17
CA MET A 287 2.66 -13.37 19.54
C MET A 287 2.26 -14.75 19.03
N MET A 288 2.25 -14.93 17.72
CA MET A 288 2.06 -16.23 17.05
C MET A 288 3.34 -17.06 17.15
N GLN A 289 3.22 -18.36 17.21
CA GLN A 289 4.38 -19.27 17.28
C GLN A 289 4.17 -20.46 16.36
N LEU A 290 5.22 -20.81 15.61
CA LEU A 290 5.26 -21.97 14.72
C LEU A 290 6.69 -22.49 14.60
N GLN A 291 6.88 -23.79 14.76
CA GLN A 291 8.13 -24.50 14.49
C GLN A 291 7.96 -25.34 13.23
N GLU A 292 8.70 -24.98 12.17
CA GLU A 292 8.58 -25.60 10.85
C GLU A 292 9.84 -25.32 10.02
N HIS A 293 9.97 -25.96 8.86
CA HIS A 293 11.06 -25.73 7.91
C HIS A 293 10.84 -24.44 7.12
N PHE A 294 11.70 -23.45 7.36
CA PHE A 294 11.71 -22.16 6.68
C PHE A 294 13.07 -21.85 6.07
N GLY A 295 13.10 -21.02 5.03
CA GLY A 295 14.33 -20.35 4.63
C GLY A 295 14.82 -19.47 5.76
N TYR A 296 16.01 -19.71 6.27
CA TYR A 296 16.60 -18.97 7.37
C TYR A 296 18.07 -18.68 7.11
N SER A 297 18.49 -17.49 7.49
CA SER A 297 19.90 -17.12 7.57
C SER A 297 20.13 -16.18 8.76
N GLU A 298 21.34 -16.12 9.23
CA GLU A 298 21.75 -15.15 10.24
C GLU A 298 23.22 -14.77 10.08
N ASP A 299 23.54 -13.54 10.43
CA ASP A 299 24.90 -13.05 10.57
C ASP A 299 25.15 -12.49 11.98
N LYS A 300 26.13 -11.61 12.15
CA LYS A 300 26.42 -10.99 13.45
C LYS A 300 25.40 -9.93 13.85
N GLN A 301 24.65 -9.37 12.90
CA GLN A 301 23.79 -8.20 13.08
C GLN A 301 22.31 -8.56 13.03
N VAL A 302 21.92 -9.46 12.13
CA VAL A 302 20.52 -9.78 11.84
C VAL A 302 20.24 -11.28 11.81
N GLN A 303 18.98 -11.62 12.02
CA GLN A 303 18.35 -12.88 11.63
C GLN A 303 17.38 -12.59 10.50
N VAL A 304 17.28 -13.49 9.53
CA VAL A 304 16.39 -13.39 8.39
C VAL A 304 15.59 -14.69 8.26
N VAL A 305 14.27 -14.56 8.16
CA VAL A 305 13.39 -15.72 7.92
C VAL A 305 12.46 -15.42 6.74
N GLN A 306 12.23 -16.42 5.90
CA GLN A 306 11.29 -16.36 4.79
C GLN A 306 10.07 -17.23 5.10
N LEU A 307 8.90 -16.57 5.14
CA LEU A 307 7.62 -17.20 5.37
C LEU A 307 6.85 -17.24 4.04
N PRO A 308 6.74 -18.39 3.38
CA PRO A 308 6.07 -18.51 2.10
C PRO A 308 4.55 -18.39 2.27
N TYR A 309 3.91 -17.72 1.32
CA TYR A 309 2.46 -17.79 1.13
C TYR A 309 2.10 -19.04 0.32
N LYS A 310 0.83 -19.44 0.42
CA LYS A 310 0.28 -20.52 -0.37
C LYS A 310 0.51 -20.30 -1.87
N GLY A 311 0.83 -21.37 -2.60
CA GLY A 311 1.20 -21.30 -4.02
C GLY A 311 2.68 -21.04 -4.28
N ASP A 312 3.48 -20.71 -3.26
CA ASP A 312 4.94 -20.49 -3.31
C ASP A 312 5.41 -19.37 -4.27
N ASP A 313 4.50 -18.60 -4.86
CA ASP A 313 4.89 -17.47 -5.73
C ASP A 313 5.40 -16.28 -4.90
N LEU A 314 4.81 -16.04 -3.74
CA LEU A 314 5.12 -14.89 -2.86
C LEU A 314 5.58 -15.36 -1.48
N SER A 315 6.40 -14.53 -0.82
CA SER A 315 6.81 -14.73 0.57
C SER A 315 6.90 -13.42 1.34
N MET A 316 6.74 -13.52 2.67
CA MET A 316 7.17 -12.46 3.57
C MET A 316 8.60 -12.77 4.02
N LEU A 317 9.54 -11.90 3.71
CA LEU A 317 10.89 -11.89 4.26
C LEU A 317 10.91 -11.00 5.49
N VAL A 318 11.27 -11.53 6.65
CA VAL A 318 11.37 -10.77 7.91
C VAL A 318 12.83 -10.68 8.33
N VAL A 319 13.28 -9.44 8.60
CA VAL A 319 14.66 -9.15 9.01
C VAL A 319 14.64 -8.55 10.40
N LEU A 320 15.26 -9.24 11.34
CA LEU A 320 15.26 -8.90 12.75
C LEU A 320 16.68 -8.57 13.22
N PRO A 321 16.97 -7.34 13.70
CA PRO A 321 18.23 -7.05 14.36
C PRO A 321 18.45 -7.98 15.56
N LYS A 322 19.67 -8.49 15.77
CA LYS A 322 19.97 -9.32 16.93
C LYS A 322 19.99 -8.53 18.24
N SER A 323 20.31 -7.25 18.19
CA SER A 323 20.22 -6.34 19.33
C SER A 323 18.86 -5.62 19.35
N LYS A 324 18.29 -5.50 20.55
CA LYS A 324 17.05 -4.75 20.80
C LYS A 324 17.26 -3.24 20.92
N ASP A 325 18.50 -2.78 20.81
CA ASP A 325 18.82 -1.36 20.90
C ASP A 325 18.33 -0.57 19.70
N LYS A 326 17.89 0.66 19.92
CA LYS A 326 17.50 1.58 18.85
C LYS A 326 18.58 1.72 17.76
N ALA A 327 19.84 1.75 18.17
CA ALA A 327 20.98 1.87 17.27
C ALA A 327 21.04 0.73 16.24
N ALA A 328 20.68 -0.51 16.63
CA ALA A 328 20.71 -1.64 15.72
C ALA A 328 19.70 -1.50 14.57
N MET A 329 18.47 -1.04 14.86
CA MET A 329 17.49 -0.78 13.83
C MET A 329 17.87 0.43 12.96
N GLN A 330 18.45 1.48 13.54
CA GLN A 330 18.96 2.62 12.79
C GLN A 330 20.11 2.22 11.86
N GLN A 331 21.02 1.36 12.33
CA GLN A 331 22.11 0.84 11.51
C GLN A 331 21.56 -0.02 10.36
N LEU A 332 20.59 -0.90 10.65
CA LEU A 332 19.93 -1.69 9.62
C LEU A 332 19.31 -0.81 8.52
N VAL A 333 18.64 0.30 8.88
CA VAL A 333 18.09 1.26 7.92
C VAL A 333 19.18 1.91 7.07
N GLN A 334 20.30 2.31 7.69
CA GLN A 334 21.41 2.97 6.99
C GLN A 334 22.15 2.02 6.03
N ASP A 335 22.36 0.76 6.44
CA ASP A 335 23.08 -0.24 5.65
C ASP A 335 22.19 -0.95 4.62
N LEU A 336 20.88 -0.66 4.61
CA LEU A 336 19.95 -1.29 3.69
C LEU A 336 20.25 -0.85 2.26
N SER A 337 20.40 -1.82 1.37
CA SER A 337 20.53 -1.63 -0.07
C SER A 337 19.78 -2.74 -0.81
N ALA A 338 19.49 -2.54 -2.10
CA ALA A 338 18.91 -3.57 -2.94
C ALA A 338 19.81 -4.83 -2.99
N ASP A 339 21.13 -4.65 -3.02
CA ASP A 339 22.09 -5.75 -3.00
C ASP A 339 22.08 -6.49 -1.66
N THR A 340 21.96 -5.79 -0.53
CA THR A 340 21.83 -6.41 0.80
C THR A 340 20.58 -7.30 0.86
N ILE A 341 19.44 -6.81 0.37
CA ILE A 341 18.18 -7.58 0.32
C ILE A 341 18.34 -8.82 -0.56
N LYS A 342 18.95 -8.65 -1.74
CA LYS A 342 19.24 -9.76 -2.67
C LYS A 342 20.20 -10.80 -2.04
N GLN A 343 21.18 -10.34 -1.25
CA GLN A 343 22.10 -11.23 -0.55
C GLN A 343 21.36 -12.03 0.54
N TRP A 344 20.53 -11.39 1.36
CA TRP A 344 19.70 -12.11 2.34
C TRP A 344 18.87 -13.22 1.70
N SER A 345 18.25 -12.95 0.54
CA SER A 345 17.46 -13.95 -0.19
C SER A 345 18.32 -15.14 -0.66
N LYS A 346 19.56 -14.91 -1.06
CA LYS A 346 20.50 -15.96 -1.50
C LYS A 346 21.08 -16.80 -0.37
N ASP A 347 21.25 -16.19 0.81
CA ASP A 347 21.88 -16.85 1.98
C ASP A 347 20.87 -17.71 2.75
N LEU A 348 19.60 -17.72 2.37
CA LEU A 348 18.58 -18.55 3.01
C LEU A 348 18.85 -20.03 2.81
N VAL A 349 18.90 -20.77 3.90
CA VAL A 349 18.96 -22.22 3.92
C VAL A 349 17.68 -22.76 4.56
N THR A 350 17.05 -23.71 3.89
CA THR A 350 15.85 -24.36 4.46
C THR A 350 16.24 -25.22 5.63
N GLN A 351 15.74 -24.88 6.80
CA GLN A 351 15.96 -25.62 8.05
C GLN A 351 14.79 -25.44 9.01
N GLU A 352 14.69 -26.31 10.01
CA GLU A 352 13.72 -26.16 11.08
C GLU A 352 14.02 -24.92 11.91
N VAL A 353 13.02 -24.03 12.09
CA VAL A 353 13.13 -22.77 12.82
C VAL A 353 11.91 -22.60 13.72
N ASN A 354 12.12 -22.21 14.97
CA ASN A 354 11.03 -21.80 15.87
C ASN A 354 10.77 -20.29 15.69
N VAL A 355 9.71 -19.96 14.92
CA VAL A 355 9.34 -18.59 14.58
C VAL A 355 8.31 -18.05 15.55
N HIS A 356 8.61 -16.89 16.13
CA HIS A 356 7.66 -16.06 16.89
C HIS A 356 7.45 -14.75 16.14
N LEU A 357 6.25 -14.52 15.64
CA LEU A 357 5.88 -13.31 14.89
C LEU A 357 4.64 -12.66 15.53
N PRO A 358 4.66 -11.34 15.82
CA PRO A 358 3.48 -10.68 16.35
C PRO A 358 2.35 -10.63 15.31
N LYS A 359 1.10 -10.67 15.79
CA LYS A 359 -0.04 -10.21 14.98
C LYS A 359 0.05 -8.69 14.88
N PHE A 360 -0.14 -8.15 13.68
CA PHE A 360 -0.17 -6.71 13.49
C PHE A 360 -1.07 -6.28 12.34
N LYS A 361 -1.54 -5.05 12.43
CA LYS A 361 -2.19 -4.33 11.33
C LYS A 361 -1.47 -3.02 11.11
N LEU A 362 -0.97 -2.81 9.90
CA LEU A 362 -0.42 -1.53 9.49
C LEU A 362 -1.33 -0.89 8.46
N GLU A 363 -1.59 0.38 8.65
CA GLU A 363 -2.28 1.24 7.71
C GLU A 363 -1.47 2.52 7.58
N ALA A 364 -0.93 2.77 6.40
CA ALA A 364 -0.13 3.95 6.12
C ALA A 364 -0.70 4.72 4.93
N SER A 365 -0.73 6.04 5.08
CA SER A 365 -1.23 6.97 4.05
C SER A 365 -0.24 8.10 3.89
N TYR A 366 0.19 8.33 2.65
CA TYR A 366 1.20 9.33 2.32
C TYR A 366 0.67 10.31 1.27
N GLN A 367 0.93 11.59 1.52
CA GLN A 367 0.93 12.64 0.50
C GLN A 367 2.37 12.74 -0.01
N MET A 368 2.61 12.23 -1.21
CA MET A 368 3.95 11.92 -1.69
C MET A 368 4.70 13.14 -2.22
N LYS A 369 4.04 14.28 -2.43
CA LYS A 369 4.64 15.47 -3.05
C LYS A 369 5.95 15.88 -2.38
N ASN A 370 5.96 16.08 -1.06
CA ASN A 370 7.17 16.53 -0.36
C ASN A 370 8.26 15.45 -0.43
N LEU A 371 7.90 14.19 -0.16
CA LEU A 371 8.82 13.06 -0.22
C LEU A 371 9.48 12.94 -1.60
N LEU A 372 8.69 12.97 -2.67
CA LEU A 372 9.20 12.86 -4.04
C LEU A 372 10.00 14.09 -4.47
N THR A 373 9.65 15.28 -3.94
CA THR A 373 10.44 16.51 -4.13
C THR A 373 11.82 16.34 -3.52
N ASP A 374 11.90 15.88 -2.27
CA ASP A 374 13.15 15.65 -1.54
C ASP A 374 14.00 14.54 -2.19
N MET A 375 13.34 13.54 -2.80
CA MET A 375 14.00 12.49 -3.58
C MET A 375 14.52 12.95 -4.94
N GLY A 376 14.23 14.18 -5.37
CA GLY A 376 14.86 14.79 -6.55
C GLY A 376 13.93 15.04 -7.74
N MET A 377 12.60 15.09 -7.56
CA MET A 377 11.68 15.42 -8.65
C MET A 377 10.74 16.61 -8.35
N PRO A 378 11.26 17.78 -7.92
CA PRO A 378 10.44 18.94 -7.61
C PRO A 378 9.65 19.44 -8.83
N ARG A 379 10.23 19.32 -10.03
CA ARG A 379 9.64 19.87 -11.25
C ARG A 379 8.24 19.37 -11.56
N ALA A 380 7.93 18.14 -11.21
CA ALA A 380 6.59 17.55 -11.42
C ALA A 380 5.48 18.31 -10.67
N PHE A 381 5.82 18.98 -9.57
CA PHE A 381 4.88 19.69 -8.68
C PHE A 381 4.91 21.21 -8.83
N GLU A 382 5.75 21.74 -9.70
CA GLU A 382 5.92 23.17 -9.93
C GLU A 382 5.07 23.67 -11.10
N LYS A 383 4.76 24.97 -11.10
CA LYS A 383 4.09 25.62 -12.23
C LYS A 383 4.93 25.46 -13.50
N GLY A 384 4.32 25.01 -14.56
CA GLY A 384 5.00 24.76 -15.84
C GLY A 384 5.74 23.42 -15.88
N ALA A 385 5.36 22.47 -15.02
CA ALA A 385 5.78 21.09 -15.18
C ALA A 385 5.41 20.59 -16.59
N GLY A 386 6.35 19.91 -17.25
CA GLY A 386 6.16 19.44 -18.62
C GLY A 386 5.39 18.11 -18.63
N PHE A 387 4.07 18.17 -18.55
CA PHE A 387 3.22 17.00 -18.79
C PHE A 387 2.34 17.23 -20.02
N ASN A 388 2.49 16.39 -21.03
CA ASN A 388 1.68 16.38 -22.25
C ASN A 388 0.47 15.45 -22.08
N LEU A 389 -0.44 15.85 -21.19
CA LEU A 389 -1.68 15.10 -20.92
C LEU A 389 -2.83 15.47 -21.86
N PHE A 390 -2.82 16.67 -22.44
CA PHE A 390 -3.93 17.23 -23.20
C PHE A 390 -3.45 17.83 -24.53
N ASP A 391 -4.29 17.73 -25.56
CA ASP A 391 -4.06 18.44 -26.80
C ASP A 391 -4.22 19.95 -26.61
N ASN A 392 -3.22 20.72 -27.04
CA ASN A 392 -3.24 22.20 -27.06
C ASN A 392 -3.41 22.87 -25.68
N SER A 393 -3.08 22.22 -24.59
CA SER A 393 -3.15 22.79 -23.25
C SER A 393 -1.81 23.30 -22.76
N PRO A 394 -1.80 24.33 -21.88
CA PRO A 394 -0.58 24.72 -21.22
C PRO A 394 -0.07 23.56 -20.34
N PRO A 395 1.24 23.51 -20.09
CA PRO A 395 1.84 22.53 -19.18
C PRO A 395 1.17 22.57 -17.82
N ILE A 396 0.69 21.43 -17.34
CA ILE A 396 0.11 21.30 -16.02
C ILE A 396 1.12 20.76 -15.03
N LYS A 397 0.87 20.96 -13.75
CA LYS A 397 1.55 20.30 -12.64
C LYS A 397 0.65 19.25 -12.00
N ILE A 398 1.22 18.29 -11.32
CA ILE A 398 0.50 17.40 -10.42
C ILE A 398 0.36 18.09 -9.06
N ASP A 399 -0.85 18.16 -8.51
CA ASP A 399 -1.05 18.79 -7.20
C ASP A 399 -0.50 17.92 -6.08
N ASP A 400 -0.80 16.62 -6.11
CA ASP A 400 -0.24 15.62 -5.19
C ASP A 400 -0.37 14.21 -5.78
N VAL A 401 0.38 13.26 -5.19
CA VAL A 401 0.26 11.82 -5.41
C VAL A 401 -0.15 11.20 -4.07
N TYR A 402 -1.28 10.52 -4.05
CA TYR A 402 -1.78 9.87 -2.85
C TYR A 402 -1.50 8.37 -2.90
N HIS A 403 -0.73 7.90 -1.92
CA HIS A 403 -0.42 6.48 -1.76
C HIS A 403 -0.97 5.97 -0.43
N LYS A 404 -1.69 4.86 -0.46
CA LYS A 404 -2.16 4.18 0.74
C LYS A 404 -2.00 2.68 0.62
N ALA A 405 -1.46 2.07 1.68
CA ALA A 405 -1.27 0.64 1.78
C ALA A 405 -1.80 0.14 3.13
N VAL A 406 -2.38 -1.05 3.13
CA VAL A 406 -2.88 -1.74 4.32
C VAL A 406 -2.40 -3.18 4.30
N VAL A 407 -1.89 -3.65 5.43
CA VAL A 407 -1.55 -5.06 5.65
C VAL A 407 -2.07 -5.52 7.00
N ILE A 408 -2.62 -6.71 7.04
CA ILE A 408 -3.06 -7.40 8.25
C ILE A 408 -2.33 -8.73 8.29
N VAL A 409 -1.60 -9.00 9.37
CA VAL A 409 -0.84 -10.23 9.56
C VAL A 409 -1.40 -10.97 10.77
N ASP A 410 -1.90 -12.16 10.55
CA ASP A 410 -2.44 -13.02 11.59
C ASP A 410 -2.03 -14.50 11.37
N GLU A 411 -2.60 -15.42 12.15
CA GLU A 411 -2.23 -16.84 12.16
C GLU A 411 -2.40 -17.53 10.82
N LYS A 412 -3.30 -17.08 10.00
CA LYS A 412 -3.63 -17.72 8.74
C LYS A 412 -2.85 -17.17 7.55
N GLY A 413 -2.32 -15.93 7.69
CA GLY A 413 -1.64 -15.23 6.61
C GLY A 413 -1.81 -13.73 6.70
N THR A 414 -1.93 -13.16 5.55
CA THR A 414 -2.37 -11.78 5.40
C THR A 414 -3.86 -11.82 5.02
N GLU A 415 -4.74 -11.84 6.04
CA GLU A 415 -6.20 -11.98 6.04
C GLU A 415 -6.79 -13.41 5.75
N ALA A 416 -7.56 -13.98 6.66
CA ALA A 416 -7.63 -15.38 7.06
C ALA A 416 -8.79 -16.28 6.62
N ALA A 417 -8.59 -17.64 6.56
CA ALA A 417 -9.53 -18.76 6.74
C ALA A 417 -8.83 -20.10 7.04
N ALA A 418 -9.47 -20.96 7.83
CA ALA A 418 -8.97 -22.07 8.66
C ALA A 418 -8.04 -23.16 8.07
N ALA A 419 -7.18 -23.73 8.94
CA ALA A 419 -6.18 -24.76 8.63
C ALA A 419 -6.22 -25.99 9.55
N THR A 420 -5.64 -27.11 9.06
CA THR A 420 -5.52 -28.43 9.72
C THR A 420 -4.04 -28.75 9.92
N GLY A 421 -3.65 -29.15 11.14
CA GLY A 421 -2.27 -29.43 11.50
C GLY A 421 -1.80 -30.87 11.20
N ILE A 422 -0.48 -31.04 11.04
CA ILE A 422 0.22 -32.34 10.89
C ILE A 422 1.25 -32.45 12.01
N VAL A 423 1.27 -33.60 12.70
CA VAL A 423 2.26 -33.91 13.73
C VAL A 423 3.31 -34.85 13.14
N ALA A 424 4.58 -34.56 13.30
CA ALA A 424 5.69 -35.43 12.91
C ALA A 424 6.52 -35.85 14.13
N ASP A 425 6.87 -37.15 14.21
CA ASP A 425 7.71 -37.72 15.25
C ASP A 425 9.20 -37.56 14.91
N ALA A 426 9.97 -37.07 15.88
CA ALA A 426 11.42 -36.90 15.77
C ALA A 426 12.17 -38.04 16.43
N THR A 427 13.07 -38.67 15.66
CA THR A 427 14.06 -39.62 16.16
C THR A 427 15.45 -39.16 15.79
N ALA A 428 16.11 -38.48 16.68
CA ALA A 428 17.56 -38.30 16.97
C ALA A 428 17.78 -36.94 17.65
N ALA A 429 18.71 -36.88 18.60
CA ALA A 429 19.09 -35.64 19.29
C ALA A 429 19.88 -34.74 18.33
N SER A 430 19.17 -33.95 17.51
CA SER A 430 19.76 -32.81 16.80
C SER A 430 19.86 -31.61 17.72
N ALA A 431 20.78 -30.68 17.44
CA ALA A 431 20.78 -29.40 18.13
C ALA A 431 19.40 -28.73 18.04
N PRO A 432 18.94 -28.05 19.09
CA PRO A 432 17.64 -27.37 19.03
C PRO A 432 17.60 -26.38 17.85
N PRO A 433 16.46 -26.26 17.18
CA PRO A 433 16.33 -25.34 16.05
C PRO A 433 16.56 -23.88 16.47
N PRO A 434 17.11 -23.03 15.60
CA PRO A 434 17.25 -21.61 15.87
C PRO A 434 15.89 -20.98 16.21
N VAL A 435 15.92 -20.00 17.11
CA VAL A 435 14.73 -19.24 17.50
C VAL A 435 14.77 -17.88 16.82
N PHE A 436 13.78 -17.62 15.97
CA PHE A 436 13.51 -16.31 15.39
C PHE A 436 12.38 -15.66 16.17
N LYS A 437 12.69 -14.67 17.01
CA LYS A 437 11.70 -14.04 17.88
C LYS A 437 11.58 -12.54 17.62
N ALA A 438 10.58 -12.14 16.81
CA ALA A 438 10.29 -10.75 16.47
C ALA A 438 9.56 -10.03 17.63
N ASP A 439 10.22 -9.90 18.77
CA ASP A 439 9.71 -9.24 19.98
C ASP A 439 10.24 -7.81 20.17
N HIS A 440 10.84 -7.23 19.14
CA HIS A 440 11.34 -5.86 19.06
C HIS A 440 11.29 -5.38 17.59
N PRO A 441 11.57 -4.10 17.29
CA PRO A 441 11.44 -3.56 15.95
C PRO A 441 12.13 -4.39 14.87
N PHE A 442 11.42 -4.65 13.78
CA PHE A 442 11.89 -5.46 12.65
C PHE A 442 11.43 -4.88 11.32
N LEU A 443 12.18 -5.21 10.27
CA LEU A 443 11.85 -4.94 8.88
C LEU A 443 11.14 -6.16 8.28
N PHE A 444 10.19 -5.93 7.36
CA PHE A 444 9.61 -7.00 6.56
C PHE A 444 9.34 -6.55 5.13
N MET A 445 9.36 -7.50 4.22
CA MET A 445 9.04 -7.31 2.82
C MET A 445 8.12 -8.42 2.34
N ILE A 446 7.11 -8.07 1.52
CA ILE A 446 6.39 -9.05 0.71
C ILE A 446 7.01 -9.00 -0.68
N LYS A 447 7.52 -10.13 -1.15
CA LYS A 447 8.27 -10.20 -2.39
C LYS A 447 7.86 -11.39 -3.25
N ASP A 448 8.08 -11.27 -4.54
CA ASP A 448 7.96 -12.37 -5.51
C ASP A 448 9.18 -13.28 -5.44
N ASN A 449 8.95 -14.59 -5.29
CA ASN A 449 10.02 -15.56 -5.11
C ASN A 449 10.81 -15.86 -6.39
N LYS A 450 10.25 -15.57 -7.55
CA LYS A 450 10.89 -15.82 -8.84
C LYS A 450 11.83 -14.71 -9.26
N THR A 451 11.44 -13.47 -8.96
CA THR A 451 12.09 -12.29 -9.50
C THR A 451 12.75 -11.42 -8.44
N ASP A 452 12.51 -11.71 -7.16
CA ASP A 452 12.88 -10.87 -6.01
C ASP A 452 12.26 -9.46 -6.04
N ALA A 453 11.20 -9.23 -6.83
CA ALA A 453 10.48 -7.96 -6.85
C ALA A 453 9.86 -7.66 -5.50
N ILE A 454 10.18 -6.51 -4.90
CA ILE A 454 9.61 -6.05 -3.63
C ILE A 454 8.25 -5.43 -3.93
N LEU A 455 7.19 -6.11 -3.50
CA LEU A 455 5.82 -5.64 -3.66
C LEU A 455 5.41 -4.70 -2.53
N PHE A 456 5.86 -5.01 -1.31
CA PHE A 456 5.66 -4.19 -0.12
C PHE A 456 6.92 -4.19 0.73
N LEU A 457 7.15 -3.08 1.40
CA LEU A 457 8.19 -2.91 2.41
C LEU A 457 7.61 -2.22 3.63
N GLY A 458 7.96 -2.72 4.81
CA GLY A 458 7.47 -2.16 6.06
C GLY A 458 8.41 -2.38 7.24
N GLN A 459 8.23 -1.55 8.25
CA GLN A 459 8.89 -1.64 9.55
C GLN A 459 7.84 -1.64 10.64
N VAL A 460 7.93 -2.61 11.53
CA VAL A 460 7.08 -2.68 12.72
C VAL A 460 7.89 -2.18 13.91
N ASN A 461 7.55 -1.00 14.39
CA ASN A 461 8.06 -0.42 15.65
C ASN A 461 7.10 -0.69 16.80
N LYS A 462 5.82 -0.92 16.45
CA LYS A 462 4.75 -1.25 17.40
C LYS A 462 3.69 -2.06 16.66
N PRO A 463 3.50 -3.34 17.00
CA PRO A 463 2.50 -4.22 16.43
C PRO A 463 1.06 -3.78 16.68
#